data_f48661af414bc5f149691a79bc2c415c
#
_entry.id   f48661af414bc5f149691a79bc2c415c
#
_cell.length_a   1.000
_cell.length_b   1.000
_cell.length_c   1.000
_cell.angle_alpha   90.00
_cell.angle_beta   90.00
_cell.angle_gamma   90.00
#
_symmetry.space_group_name_H-M   'P 1'
#
loop_
_entity.id
_entity.type
_entity.pdbx_description
1 polymer ?
#
loop_
_entity_poly.entity_id
_entity_poly.type
_entity_poly.pdbx_seq_one_letter_code
_entity_poly.pdbx_strand_id
1 'polypeptide(L)'
;MMNSSPLSLKNTVVNLMFVGITAIFLTVVGCAGAGSTAQHVGVATGNATPDIITESKNGEWLQLHALKGSYVLVEFWESGNSEARKNHFEMDRLYKKYKSAEFKDGKNFCVYSVSLDTDKQKWLDALAQDNVSWPCQTIDTKSWNAKSALDFEVNFLPKYYLVNGDGQIVKRNILIDDLEDILKAELN
;
A
#
# COMPACT_ATOMS: atom_id res chain seq x y z
N MET A 1 -73.48 -32.75 6.83
CA MET A 1 -73.52 -33.75 7.90
C MET A 1 -72.38 -33.37 8.83
N MET A 2 -72.65 -32.61 9.90
CA MET A 2 -72.93 -33.11 11.25
C MET A 2 -71.80 -34.02 11.71
N ASN A 3 -71.03 -33.81 12.77
CA ASN A 3 -71.44 -33.48 14.13
C ASN A 3 -70.15 -33.15 14.94
N SER A 4 -70.06 -32.08 15.63
CA SER A 4 -70.25 -31.88 17.06
C SER A 4 -69.18 -32.48 17.98
N SER A 5 -68.66 -31.56 18.76
CA SER A 5 -67.87 -31.61 20.01
C SER A 5 -68.38 -32.62 21.07
N PRO A 6 -67.75 -32.80 22.25
CA PRO A 6 -67.51 -31.74 23.22
C PRO A 6 -66.26 -31.91 24.15
N LEU A 7 -65.99 -30.81 24.81
CA LEU A 7 -65.34 -30.51 26.11
C LEU A 7 -65.22 -31.66 27.13
N SER A 8 -64.12 -31.68 27.86
CA SER A 8 -64.18 -31.92 29.32
C SER A 8 -62.98 -31.30 30.05
N LEU A 9 -63.39 -30.59 31.07
CA LEU A 9 -62.64 -29.85 32.10
C LEU A 9 -61.90 -30.76 33.10
N LYS A 10 -60.98 -30.07 33.81
CA LYS A 10 -60.48 -30.27 35.18
C LYS A 10 -59.29 -31.18 35.38
N ASN A 11 -58.17 -30.68 35.91
CA ASN A 11 -58.06 -30.41 37.35
C ASN A 11 -56.79 -29.54 37.66
N THR A 12 -57.05 -28.58 38.50
CA THR A 12 -56.12 -27.78 39.27
C THR A 12 -55.34 -28.66 40.26
N VAL A 13 -54.00 -28.51 40.29
CA VAL A 13 -53.28 -28.72 41.55
C VAL A 13 -52.22 -27.65 41.66
N VAL A 14 -52.39 -26.85 42.66
CA VAL A 14 -51.43 -25.92 43.25
C VAL A 14 -50.33 -26.73 43.94
N ASN A 15 -49.06 -26.41 43.70
CA ASN A 15 -48.10 -26.37 44.84
C ASN A 15 -46.75 -25.72 44.47
N LEU A 16 -46.49 -24.76 45.21
CA LEU A 16 -45.38 -24.42 46.08
C LEU A 16 -44.07 -23.92 45.43
N MET A 17 -43.82 -22.71 45.81
CA MET A 17 -42.58 -21.94 45.74
C MET A 17 -41.34 -22.78 46.00
N PHE A 18 -40.35 -22.63 45.12
CA PHE A 18 -38.95 -22.61 45.52
C PHE A 18 -38.29 -21.38 44.91
N VAL A 19 -38.00 -20.42 45.79
CA VAL A 19 -37.16 -19.25 45.50
C VAL A 19 -35.75 -19.77 45.39
N GLY A 20 -35.29 -20.00 44.18
CA GLY A 20 -33.89 -20.22 43.88
C GLY A 20 -33.27 -18.93 43.32
N ILE A 21 -32.54 -18.22 44.16
CA ILE A 21 -31.72 -17.08 43.75
C ILE A 21 -30.56 -17.65 42.93
N THR A 22 -30.70 -17.73 41.62
CA THR A 22 -29.56 -17.96 40.73
C THR A 22 -28.88 -16.61 40.48
N ALA A 23 -27.75 -16.42 41.15
CA ALA A 23 -26.85 -15.31 40.85
C ALA A 23 -26.36 -15.47 39.40
N ILE A 24 -26.87 -14.63 38.52
CA ILE A 24 -26.36 -14.49 37.16
C ILE A 24 -25.04 -13.75 37.27
N PHE A 25 -23.95 -14.51 37.22
CA PHE A 25 -22.65 -13.94 36.98
C PHE A 25 -22.62 -13.42 35.52
N LEU A 26 -22.85 -12.12 35.38
CA LEU A 26 -22.65 -11.41 34.13
C LEU A 26 -21.11 -11.33 33.93
N THR A 27 -20.52 -12.32 33.25
CA THR A 27 -19.16 -12.18 32.75
C THR A 27 -19.20 -11.13 31.65
N VAL A 28 -18.79 -9.92 32.00
CA VAL A 28 -18.44 -8.90 31.02
C VAL A 28 -17.21 -9.42 30.29
N VAL A 29 -17.40 -10.09 29.16
CA VAL A 29 -16.33 -10.32 28.20
C VAL A 29 -15.99 -8.94 27.64
N GLY A 30 -14.97 -8.33 28.26
CA GLY A 30 -14.37 -7.13 27.69
C GLY A 30 -13.82 -7.49 26.30
N CYS A 31 -14.55 -7.11 25.25
CA CYS A 31 -13.94 -6.97 23.95
C CYS A 31 -12.81 -5.94 24.10
N ALA A 32 -11.60 -6.41 24.29
CA ALA A 32 -10.42 -5.61 23.99
C ALA A 32 -10.50 -5.30 22.50
N GLY A 33 -11.15 -4.19 22.17
CA GLY A 33 -11.10 -3.64 20.82
C GLY A 33 -9.62 -3.44 20.51
N ALA A 34 -9.08 -4.24 19.59
CA ALA A 34 -7.84 -3.90 18.95
C ALA A 34 -8.05 -2.51 18.36
N GLY A 35 -7.55 -1.49 19.06
CA GLY A 35 -7.56 -0.12 18.59
C GLY A 35 -6.77 -0.13 17.29
N SER A 36 -7.47 -0.06 16.17
CA SER A 36 -6.87 0.31 14.90
C SER A 36 -6.32 1.72 15.11
N THR A 37 -5.05 1.82 15.47
CA THR A 37 -4.34 3.10 15.42
C THR A 37 -4.37 3.52 13.97
N ALA A 38 -5.15 4.57 13.66
CA ALA A 38 -5.18 5.13 12.32
C ALA A 38 -3.73 5.41 11.92
N GLN A 39 -3.25 4.66 10.91
CA GLN A 39 -1.89 4.79 10.44
C GLN A 39 -1.71 6.19 9.85
N HIS A 40 -0.73 6.91 10.33
CA HIS A 40 -0.43 8.25 9.82
C HIS A 40 0.04 8.15 8.36
N VAL A 41 -0.58 8.96 7.48
CA VAL A 41 -0.18 9.06 6.07
C VAL A 41 0.88 10.14 5.93
N GLY A 42 1.98 9.84 5.27
CA GLY A 42 3.10 10.76 5.06
C GLY A 42 4.36 10.05 4.59
N VAL A 43 5.47 10.79 4.54
CA VAL A 43 6.73 10.27 3.98
C VAL A 43 7.81 9.96 5.03
N ALA A 44 7.48 9.99 6.31
CA ALA A 44 8.39 9.52 7.34
C ALA A 44 8.43 7.99 7.36
N THR A 45 9.58 7.41 7.74
CA THR A 45 9.71 5.96 7.93
C THR A 45 8.65 5.44 8.90
N GLY A 46 7.98 4.35 8.52
CA GLY A 46 6.87 3.75 9.26
C GLY A 46 5.49 4.30 8.93
N ASN A 47 5.38 5.45 8.24
CA ASN A 47 4.09 5.98 7.81
C ASN A 47 3.54 5.19 6.61
N ALA A 48 2.21 5.13 6.50
CA ALA A 48 1.57 4.76 5.25
C ALA A 48 1.90 5.80 4.17
N THR A 49 2.23 5.34 2.95
CA THR A 49 2.51 6.27 1.86
C THR A 49 1.26 7.04 1.45
N PRO A 50 1.40 8.31 1.02
CA PRO A 50 0.40 8.90 0.14
C PRO A 50 0.21 8.03 -1.11
N ASP A 51 -0.97 8.04 -1.70
CA ASP A 51 -1.19 7.35 -2.96
C ASP A 51 -0.79 8.21 -4.15
N ILE A 52 -0.33 7.57 -5.22
CA ILE A 52 0.02 8.21 -6.49
C ILE A 52 -0.87 7.63 -7.57
N ILE A 53 -1.52 8.49 -8.35
CA ILE A 53 -2.28 8.10 -9.53
C ILE A 53 -1.79 8.96 -10.69
N THR A 54 -1.05 8.33 -11.63
CA THR A 54 -0.39 9.04 -12.72
C THR A 54 -0.51 8.28 -14.04
N GLU A 55 -0.37 8.99 -15.17
CA GLU A 55 -0.48 8.43 -16.50
C GLU A 55 0.78 7.68 -16.90
N SER A 56 0.64 6.45 -17.38
CA SER A 56 1.74 5.63 -17.91
C SER A 56 2.14 6.04 -19.33
N LYS A 57 3.26 5.50 -19.81
CA LYS A 57 3.70 5.69 -21.19
C LYS A 57 2.69 5.21 -22.23
N ASN A 58 1.80 4.29 -21.87
CA ASN A 58 0.76 3.74 -22.74
C ASN A 58 -0.58 4.50 -22.62
N GLY A 59 -0.65 5.55 -21.80
CA GLY A 59 -1.87 6.32 -21.56
C GLY A 59 -2.80 5.72 -20.51
N GLU A 60 -2.40 4.66 -19.81
CA GLU A 60 -3.15 4.04 -18.73
C GLU A 60 -2.87 4.77 -17.42
N TRP A 61 -3.88 4.86 -16.55
CA TRP A 61 -3.71 5.39 -15.21
C TRP A 61 -3.21 4.29 -14.27
N LEU A 62 -2.01 4.46 -13.74
CA LEU A 62 -1.44 3.55 -12.74
C LEU A 62 -1.58 4.14 -11.34
N GLN A 63 -1.77 3.26 -10.36
CA GLN A 63 -1.95 3.61 -8.97
C GLN A 63 -0.89 2.92 -8.11
N LEU A 64 -0.18 3.68 -7.28
CA LEU A 64 0.86 3.13 -6.39
C LEU A 64 0.27 2.09 -5.41
N HIS A 65 -0.87 2.40 -4.80
CA HIS A 65 -1.50 1.49 -3.85
C HIS A 65 -2.02 0.18 -4.48
N ALA A 66 -2.12 0.08 -5.80
CA ALA A 66 -2.40 -1.19 -6.49
C ALA A 66 -1.22 -2.17 -6.42
N LEU A 67 -0.02 -1.70 -6.06
CA LEU A 67 1.19 -2.53 -5.87
C LEU A 67 1.35 -3.06 -4.45
N LYS A 68 0.37 -2.87 -3.55
CA LYS A 68 0.42 -3.46 -2.21
C LYS A 68 0.63 -4.97 -2.29
N GLY A 69 1.40 -5.50 -1.35
CA GLY A 69 1.93 -6.85 -1.39
C GLY A 69 3.32 -6.96 -2.01
N SER A 70 3.81 -5.88 -2.65
CA SER A 70 5.17 -5.80 -3.21
C SER A 70 6.02 -4.75 -2.50
N TYR A 71 7.32 -4.96 -2.48
CA TYR A 71 8.28 -3.88 -2.19
C TYR A 71 8.38 -2.97 -3.40
N VAL A 72 8.26 -1.66 -3.20
CA VAL A 72 8.20 -0.68 -4.29
C VAL A 72 9.23 0.41 -4.07
N LEU A 73 10.16 0.58 -5.02
CA LEU A 73 10.96 1.79 -5.11
C LEU A 73 10.15 2.85 -5.84
N VAL A 74 9.76 3.90 -5.13
CA VAL A 74 9.13 5.09 -5.72
C VAL A 74 10.22 6.07 -6.09
N GLU A 75 10.27 6.46 -7.35
CA GLU A 75 11.20 7.42 -7.90
C GLU A 75 10.48 8.66 -8.40
N PHE A 76 11.03 9.84 -8.10
CA PHE A 76 10.70 11.09 -8.78
C PHE A 76 11.93 11.57 -9.53
N TRP A 77 11.76 11.92 -10.82
CA TRP A 77 12.84 12.28 -11.72
C TRP A 77 12.42 13.21 -12.85
N GLU A 78 13.36 13.65 -13.65
CA GLU A 78 13.14 14.37 -14.92
C GLU A 78 14.12 13.89 -15.99
N SER A 79 13.71 13.90 -17.26
CA SER A 79 14.51 13.45 -18.38
C SER A 79 15.82 14.26 -18.56
N GLY A 80 15.84 15.50 -18.13
CA GLY A 80 17.03 16.36 -18.12
C GLY A 80 18.01 16.11 -16.97
N ASN A 81 17.64 15.27 -15.99
CA ASN A 81 18.50 14.99 -14.84
C ASN A 81 19.47 13.84 -15.15
N SER A 82 20.74 14.17 -15.34
CA SER A 82 21.77 13.19 -15.73
C SER A 82 22.06 12.16 -14.64
N GLU A 83 21.89 12.52 -13.36
CA GLU A 83 22.07 11.60 -12.23
C GLU A 83 20.95 10.54 -12.23
N ALA A 84 19.69 10.95 -12.35
CA ALA A 84 18.56 10.03 -12.46
C ALA A 84 18.76 9.03 -13.61
N ARG A 85 19.11 9.56 -14.81
CA ARG A 85 19.37 8.77 -16.01
C ARG A 85 20.51 7.74 -15.81
N LYS A 86 21.57 8.13 -15.12
CA LYS A 86 22.66 7.21 -14.76
C LYS A 86 22.18 6.13 -13.78
N ASN A 87 21.37 6.52 -12.80
CA ASN A 87 20.85 5.61 -11.79
C ASN A 87 19.89 4.57 -12.37
N HIS A 88 19.18 4.85 -13.46
CA HIS A 88 18.31 3.91 -14.16
C HIS A 88 18.99 2.59 -14.50
N PHE A 89 20.28 2.61 -14.85
CA PHE A 89 21.03 1.38 -15.13
C PHE A 89 21.09 0.45 -13.90
N GLU A 90 21.43 0.99 -12.75
CA GLU A 90 21.52 0.22 -11.51
C GLU A 90 20.13 -0.20 -11.01
N MET A 91 19.13 0.68 -11.11
CA MET A 91 17.75 0.35 -10.79
C MET A 91 17.21 -0.79 -11.64
N ASP A 92 17.52 -0.81 -12.94
CA ASP A 92 17.11 -1.88 -13.85
C ASP A 92 17.77 -3.22 -13.50
N ARG A 93 19.07 -3.18 -13.15
CA ARG A 93 19.79 -4.35 -12.65
C ARG A 93 19.13 -4.92 -11.38
N LEU A 94 18.80 -4.05 -10.42
CA LEU A 94 18.17 -4.44 -9.16
C LEU A 94 16.74 -4.94 -9.38
N TYR A 95 15.98 -4.27 -10.24
CA TYR A 95 14.64 -4.73 -10.61
C TYR A 95 14.69 -6.15 -11.19
N LYS A 96 15.55 -6.41 -12.16
CA LYS A 96 15.71 -7.75 -12.76
C LYS A 96 16.09 -8.81 -11.73
N LYS A 97 16.95 -8.46 -10.78
CA LYS A 97 17.43 -9.35 -9.72
C LYS A 97 16.35 -9.69 -8.70
N TYR A 98 15.57 -8.69 -8.26
CA TYR A 98 14.66 -8.81 -7.11
C TYR A 98 13.18 -8.86 -7.46
N LYS A 99 12.80 -8.73 -8.74
CA LYS A 99 11.38 -8.69 -9.17
C LYS A 99 10.53 -9.89 -8.75
N SER A 100 11.15 -11.00 -8.35
CA SER A 100 10.46 -12.21 -7.86
C SER A 100 10.99 -12.64 -6.49
N ALA A 101 11.66 -11.75 -5.76
CA ALA A 101 12.15 -12.03 -4.42
C ALA A 101 11.02 -12.06 -3.40
N GLU A 102 11.26 -12.74 -2.28
CA GLU A 102 10.37 -12.73 -1.12
C GLU A 102 10.99 -11.89 -0.02
N PHE A 103 10.20 -10.96 0.51
CA PHE A 103 10.60 -10.02 1.55
C PHE A 103 9.78 -10.27 2.81
N LYS A 104 10.22 -9.71 3.94
CA LYS A 104 9.58 -9.86 5.27
C LYS A 104 8.08 -9.54 5.24
N ASP A 105 7.71 -8.43 4.59
CA ASP A 105 6.36 -7.90 4.57
C ASP A 105 5.77 -7.83 3.15
N GLY A 106 6.25 -8.65 2.21
CA GLY A 106 5.76 -8.63 0.83
C GLY A 106 6.50 -9.57 -0.10
N LYS A 107 6.02 -9.62 -1.33
CA LYS A 107 6.63 -10.40 -2.43
C LYS A 107 6.92 -9.46 -3.57
N ASN A 108 7.88 -9.84 -4.41
CA ASN A 108 8.30 -9.09 -5.58
C ASN A 108 8.90 -7.71 -5.24
N PHE A 109 9.76 -7.24 -6.12
CA PHE A 109 10.26 -5.87 -6.11
C PHE A 109 9.79 -5.15 -7.37
N CYS A 110 9.20 -3.99 -7.19
CA CYS A 110 8.71 -3.13 -8.27
C CYS A 110 9.42 -1.78 -8.22
N VAL A 111 9.45 -1.09 -9.37
CA VAL A 111 9.83 0.31 -9.43
C VAL A 111 8.63 1.09 -9.97
N TYR A 112 8.23 2.16 -9.29
CA TYR A 112 7.19 3.09 -9.69
C TYR A 112 7.85 4.45 -9.94
N SER A 113 8.16 4.73 -11.20
CA SER A 113 8.84 5.97 -11.60
C SER A 113 7.85 7.03 -12.03
N VAL A 114 7.93 8.21 -11.41
CA VAL A 114 7.13 9.39 -11.71
C VAL A 114 8.05 10.45 -12.31
N SER A 115 7.92 10.68 -13.62
CA SER A 115 8.57 11.83 -14.25
C SER A 115 7.81 13.11 -13.94
N LEU A 116 8.54 14.16 -13.59
CA LEU A 116 8.04 15.52 -13.41
C LEU A 116 8.32 16.40 -14.64
N ASP A 117 8.61 15.79 -15.80
CA ASP A 117 8.72 16.50 -17.07
C ASP A 117 7.41 17.19 -17.44
N THR A 118 7.47 18.40 -17.95
CA THR A 118 6.34 19.09 -18.54
C THR A 118 6.11 18.71 -20.01
N ASP A 119 7.11 18.10 -20.65
CA ASP A 119 7.12 17.65 -22.03
C ASP A 119 7.13 16.12 -22.11
N LYS A 120 5.98 15.54 -22.44
CA LYS A 120 5.81 14.09 -22.54
C LYS A 120 6.74 13.46 -23.57
N GLN A 121 7.08 14.16 -24.67
CA GLN A 121 7.94 13.60 -25.70
C GLN A 121 9.38 13.46 -25.21
N LYS A 122 9.92 14.47 -24.49
CA LYS A 122 11.26 14.38 -23.88
C LYS A 122 11.37 13.22 -22.91
N TRP A 123 10.33 13.01 -22.09
CA TRP A 123 10.27 11.85 -21.20
C TRP A 123 10.27 10.53 -21.97
N LEU A 124 9.47 10.38 -23.03
CA LEU A 124 9.43 9.15 -23.84
C LEU A 124 10.77 8.90 -24.54
N ASP A 125 11.42 9.93 -25.06
CA ASP A 125 12.73 9.83 -25.69
C ASP A 125 13.80 9.37 -24.67
N ALA A 126 13.73 9.88 -23.44
CA ALA A 126 14.61 9.47 -22.36
C ALA A 126 14.41 7.99 -21.98
N LEU A 127 13.16 7.56 -21.81
CA LEU A 127 12.84 6.15 -21.53
C LEU A 127 13.34 5.21 -22.62
N ALA A 128 13.20 5.61 -23.90
CA ALA A 128 13.68 4.83 -25.03
C ALA A 128 15.20 4.70 -25.03
N GLN A 129 15.92 5.76 -24.65
CA GLN A 129 17.40 5.74 -24.55
C GLN A 129 17.87 4.92 -23.36
N ASP A 130 17.24 5.03 -22.19
CA ASP A 130 17.63 4.33 -20.96
C ASP A 130 17.27 2.85 -21.00
N ASN A 131 16.32 2.46 -21.85
CA ASN A 131 15.90 1.08 -22.10
C ASN A 131 15.61 0.29 -20.82
N VAL A 132 14.92 0.92 -19.88
CA VAL A 132 14.54 0.32 -18.59
C VAL A 132 13.44 -0.72 -18.74
N SER A 133 13.50 -1.79 -17.94
CA SER A 133 12.60 -2.95 -18.10
C SER A 133 11.39 -2.97 -17.14
N TRP A 134 11.37 -2.15 -16.09
CA TRP A 134 10.21 -2.11 -15.18
C TRP A 134 9.01 -1.40 -15.83
N PRO A 135 7.78 -1.91 -15.59
CA PRO A 135 6.59 -1.47 -16.34
C PRO A 135 5.98 -0.15 -15.87
N CYS A 136 6.13 0.20 -14.58
CA CYS A 136 5.44 1.37 -14.00
C CYS A 136 6.23 2.65 -14.26
N GLN A 137 6.27 3.06 -15.53
CA GLN A 137 6.82 4.33 -16.01
C GLN A 137 5.69 5.32 -16.18
N THR A 138 5.66 6.38 -15.38
CA THR A 138 4.57 7.36 -15.35
C THR A 138 5.07 8.78 -15.45
N ILE A 139 4.18 9.71 -15.78
CA ILE A 139 4.45 11.14 -15.87
C ILE A 139 3.35 11.96 -15.21
N ASP A 140 3.71 13.03 -14.52
CA ASP A 140 2.79 14.09 -14.11
C ASP A 140 3.27 15.43 -14.65
N THR A 141 2.65 15.87 -15.76
CA THR A 141 3.04 17.11 -16.46
C THR A 141 2.80 18.39 -15.67
N LYS A 142 2.18 18.31 -14.50
CA LYS A 142 2.13 19.43 -13.54
C LYS A 142 3.47 19.67 -12.85
N SER A 143 4.46 18.78 -13.07
CA SER A 143 5.83 18.91 -12.59
C SER A 143 5.87 19.10 -11.06
N TRP A 144 6.60 20.07 -10.57
CA TRP A 144 6.71 20.36 -9.13
C TRP A 144 5.38 20.70 -8.45
N ASN A 145 4.33 21.08 -9.20
CA ASN A 145 2.97 21.31 -8.71
C ASN A 145 2.09 20.05 -8.77
N ALA A 146 2.64 18.92 -9.18
CA ALA A 146 1.95 17.65 -9.16
C ALA A 146 1.56 17.28 -7.73
N LYS A 147 0.32 16.77 -7.55
CA LYS A 147 -0.13 16.32 -6.22
C LYS A 147 0.81 15.26 -5.65
N SER A 148 1.29 14.35 -6.47
CA SER A 148 2.26 13.32 -6.10
C SER A 148 3.56 13.91 -5.57
N ALA A 149 4.11 14.94 -6.23
CA ALA A 149 5.33 15.61 -5.80
C ALA A 149 5.14 16.36 -4.47
N LEU A 150 4.00 17.03 -4.30
CA LEU A 150 3.67 17.76 -3.07
C LEU A 150 3.46 16.80 -1.88
N ASP A 151 2.68 15.73 -2.06
CA ASP A 151 2.38 14.74 -1.02
C ASP A 151 3.65 13.97 -0.58
N PHE A 152 4.59 13.77 -1.49
CA PHE A 152 5.88 13.12 -1.22
C PHE A 152 6.99 14.12 -0.83
N GLU A 153 6.64 15.40 -0.61
CA GLU A 153 7.60 16.43 -0.20
C GLU A 153 8.83 16.48 -1.12
N VAL A 154 8.61 16.35 -2.45
CA VAL A 154 9.69 16.37 -3.45
C VAL A 154 10.20 17.78 -3.57
N ASN A 155 11.46 17.99 -3.20
CA ASN A 155 12.14 19.31 -3.20
C ASN A 155 13.50 19.30 -3.92
N PHE A 156 13.91 18.14 -4.40
CA PHE A 156 15.08 17.92 -5.28
C PHE A 156 14.87 16.63 -6.08
N LEU A 157 15.62 16.46 -7.17
CA LEU A 157 15.60 15.28 -8.03
C LEU A 157 17.03 14.78 -8.26
N PRO A 158 17.22 13.46 -8.43
CA PRO A 158 16.20 12.43 -8.24
C PRO A 158 15.89 12.21 -6.77
N LYS A 159 14.66 11.73 -6.46
CA LYS A 159 14.26 11.42 -5.08
C LYS A 159 13.65 10.04 -5.00
N TYR A 160 14.07 9.26 -3.99
CA TYR A 160 13.71 7.87 -3.84
C TYR A 160 13.11 7.55 -2.49
N TYR A 161 12.09 6.65 -2.51
CA TYR A 161 11.46 6.08 -1.32
C TYR A 161 11.32 4.58 -1.52
N LEU A 162 11.64 3.79 -0.51
CA LEU A 162 11.32 2.36 -0.48
C LEU A 162 10.09 2.13 0.35
N VAL A 163 9.13 1.40 -0.19
CA VAL A 163 7.84 1.07 0.39
C VAL A 163 7.75 -0.44 0.54
N ASN A 164 7.29 -0.96 1.68
CA ASN A 164 7.07 -2.38 1.90
C ASN A 164 5.70 -2.86 1.36
N GLY A 165 5.44 -4.16 1.48
CA GLY A 165 4.19 -4.75 1.00
C GLY A 165 2.93 -4.22 1.69
N ASP A 166 3.03 -3.70 2.91
CA ASP A 166 1.91 -3.07 3.61
C ASP A 166 1.63 -1.63 3.13
N GLY A 167 2.49 -1.10 2.26
CA GLY A 167 2.39 0.27 1.77
C GLY A 167 2.99 1.29 2.74
N GLN A 168 3.97 0.89 3.56
CA GLN A 168 4.65 1.77 4.51
C GLN A 168 6.03 2.17 3.99
N ILE A 169 6.46 3.40 4.31
CA ILE A 169 7.81 3.87 4.01
C ILE A 169 8.84 3.10 4.87
N VAL A 170 9.67 2.31 4.22
CA VAL A 170 10.83 1.64 4.85
C VAL A 170 12.01 2.60 4.93
N LYS A 171 12.27 3.33 3.85
CA LYS A 171 13.40 4.24 3.74
C LYS A 171 13.08 5.38 2.79
N ARG A 172 13.61 6.56 3.06
CA ARG A 172 13.54 7.75 2.19
C ARG A 172 14.93 8.34 1.95
N ASN A 173 15.05 9.18 0.92
CA ASN A 173 16.31 9.83 0.54
C ASN A 173 17.43 8.80 0.35
N ILE A 174 17.14 7.76 -0.42
CA ILE A 174 18.02 6.64 -0.68
C ILE A 174 19.07 7.07 -1.71
N LEU A 175 20.32 6.74 -1.46
CA LEU A 175 21.33 6.70 -2.51
C LEU A 175 21.18 5.37 -3.27
N ILE A 176 21.19 5.41 -4.59
CA ILE A 176 20.98 4.18 -5.39
C ILE A 176 22.06 3.14 -5.13
N ASP A 177 23.29 3.57 -4.84
CA ASP A 177 24.38 2.67 -4.48
C ASP A 177 24.12 1.87 -3.20
N ASP A 178 23.30 2.40 -2.27
CA ASP A 178 22.93 1.72 -1.02
C ASP A 178 21.67 0.83 -1.17
N LEU A 179 20.92 0.95 -2.28
CA LEU A 179 19.62 0.31 -2.44
C LEU A 179 19.71 -1.22 -2.34
N GLU A 180 20.76 -1.82 -2.92
CA GLU A 180 20.90 -3.27 -2.87
C GLU A 180 21.05 -3.80 -1.44
N ASP A 181 21.82 -3.14 -0.61
CA ASP A 181 22.03 -3.56 0.78
C ASP A 181 20.76 -3.34 1.62
N ILE A 182 20.01 -2.27 1.33
CA ILE A 182 18.69 -2.05 1.95
C ILE A 182 17.73 -3.18 1.56
N LEU A 183 17.64 -3.56 0.28
CA LEU A 183 16.80 -4.66 -0.18
C LEU A 183 17.19 -6.00 0.45
N LYS A 184 18.51 -6.30 0.54
CA LYS A 184 19.00 -7.53 1.19
C LYS A 184 18.61 -7.61 2.66
N ALA A 185 18.62 -6.48 3.39
CA ALA A 185 18.21 -6.44 4.79
C ALA A 185 16.72 -6.73 4.99
N GLU A 186 15.90 -6.58 3.94
CA GLU A 186 14.47 -6.83 3.96
C GLU A 186 14.06 -8.22 3.39
N LEU A 187 15.01 -8.99 2.88
CA LEU A 187 14.74 -10.37 2.42
C LEU A 187 14.37 -11.30 3.58
N ASN A 188 13.54 -12.33 3.26
CA ASN A 188 13.26 -13.46 4.15
C ASN A 188 14.45 -14.41 4.25
#